data_63b71fcc9b92e219236b3c88742e0e6f
#
_entry.id   63b71fcc9b92e219236b3c88742e0e6f
#
_cell.length_a   1.000
_cell.length_b   1.000
_cell.length_c   1.000
_cell.angle_alpha   90.00
_cell.angle_beta   90.00
_cell.angle_gamma   90.00
#
_symmetry.space_group_name_H-M   'P 1'
#
loop_
_entity.id
_entity.type
_entity.pdbx_description
1 polymer ?
#
loop_
_entity_poly.entity_id
_entity_poly.type
_entity_poly.pdbx_seq_one_letter_code
_entity_poly.pdbx_strand_id
1 'polypeptide(L)'
;QPMRALYLRMPAIATLVLVVGAGYLIGGVRSALVVCGLTLFIALSPWWDRALVTTYMATFGVIVSCIIGFTVGTLCFQNKHSTNFMLNVCDIFQTFPSFVYLIPVMMLFGITDTSVLIAVIVYATIPATRYTIEGLRSVPAGLHDAATMSGVTKFQRLFKIEFPLAFP
;
A
#
# COMPACT_ATOMS: atom_id res chain seq x y z
N GLN A 1 6.97 -16.18 -14.12
CA GLN A 1 6.36 -15.68 -12.86
C GLN A 1 6.99 -16.39 -11.66
N PRO A 2 8.26 -16.12 -11.35
CA PRO A 2 8.99 -16.83 -10.28
C PRO A 2 8.41 -16.57 -8.88
N MET A 3 7.90 -15.37 -8.62
CA MET A 3 7.33 -14.99 -7.33
C MET A 3 6.05 -15.76 -6.97
N ARG A 4 5.17 -16.01 -7.95
CA ARG A 4 3.97 -16.83 -7.76
C ARG A 4 4.35 -18.27 -7.38
N ALA A 5 5.35 -18.84 -8.06
CA ALA A 5 5.84 -20.18 -7.78
C ALA A 5 6.45 -20.30 -6.37
N LEU A 6 7.10 -19.24 -5.88
CA LEU A 6 7.65 -19.18 -4.53
C LEU A 6 6.53 -19.20 -3.47
N TYR A 7 5.49 -18.37 -3.67
CA TYR A 7 4.35 -18.31 -2.75
C TYR A 7 3.55 -19.62 -2.69
N LEU A 8 3.32 -20.24 -3.84
CA LEU A 8 2.61 -21.54 -3.91
C LEU A 8 3.44 -22.71 -3.37
N ARG A 9 4.76 -22.55 -3.26
CA ARG A 9 5.65 -23.55 -2.64
C ARG A 9 5.81 -23.35 -1.13
N MET A 10 5.32 -22.24 -0.56
CA MET A 10 5.36 -22.08 0.89
C MET A 10 4.49 -23.12 1.57
N PRO A 11 5.05 -23.92 2.50
CA PRO A 11 4.26 -24.86 3.26
C PRO A 11 3.17 -24.11 4.05
N ALA A 12 1.96 -24.62 4.06
CA ALA A 12 0.81 -24.03 4.77
C ALA A 12 1.15 -23.64 6.22
N ILE A 13 2.00 -24.44 6.87
CA ILE A 13 2.50 -24.19 8.22
C ILE A 13 3.31 -22.88 8.29
N ALA A 14 4.17 -22.59 7.32
CA ALA A 14 4.97 -21.36 7.31
C ALA A 14 4.08 -20.12 7.14
N THR A 15 3.10 -20.18 6.24
CA THR A 15 2.13 -19.10 6.06
C THR A 15 1.31 -18.88 7.33
N LEU A 16 0.86 -19.97 7.98
CA LEU A 16 0.11 -19.91 9.23
C LEU A 16 0.95 -19.24 10.33
N VAL A 17 2.20 -19.67 10.51
CA VAL A 17 3.11 -19.09 11.52
C VAL A 17 3.35 -17.60 11.27
N LEU A 18 3.58 -17.20 10.03
CA LEU A 18 3.80 -15.79 9.68
C LEU A 18 2.56 -14.93 9.96
N VAL A 19 1.38 -15.38 9.52
CA VAL A 19 0.13 -14.62 9.65
C VAL A 19 -0.33 -14.54 11.11
N VAL A 20 -0.23 -15.66 11.86
CA VAL A 20 -0.56 -15.69 13.29
C VAL A 20 0.45 -14.88 14.11
N GLY A 21 1.75 -14.95 13.75
CA GLY A 21 2.80 -14.14 14.36
C GLY A 21 2.57 -12.65 14.16
N ALA A 22 2.22 -12.22 12.95
CA ALA A 22 1.83 -10.84 12.66
C ALA A 22 0.59 -10.43 13.47
N GLY A 23 -0.43 -11.27 13.54
CA GLY A 23 -1.62 -11.05 14.36
C GLY A 23 -1.29 -10.87 15.84
N TYR A 24 -0.35 -11.65 16.35
CA TYR A 24 0.12 -11.53 17.74
C TYR A 24 0.84 -10.19 17.99
N LEU A 25 1.72 -9.78 17.09
CA LEU A 25 2.47 -8.52 17.22
C LEU A 25 1.56 -7.29 17.18
N ILE A 26 0.47 -7.33 16.40
CA ILE A 26 -0.44 -6.19 16.23
C ILE A 26 -1.48 -6.10 17.36
N GLY A 27 -2.06 -7.21 17.78
CA GLY A 27 -3.20 -7.22 18.69
C GLY A 27 -3.12 -8.23 19.85
N GLY A 28 -1.94 -8.79 20.10
CA GLY A 28 -1.70 -9.74 21.19
C GLY A 28 -2.41 -11.08 20.97
N VAL A 29 -2.58 -11.84 22.06
CA VAL A 29 -3.09 -13.21 22.03
C VAL A 29 -4.49 -13.32 21.44
N ARG A 30 -5.37 -12.38 21.71
CA ARG A 30 -6.76 -12.42 21.20
C ARG A 30 -6.79 -12.32 19.67
N SER A 31 -6.02 -11.41 19.11
CA SER A 31 -5.88 -11.25 17.67
C SER A 31 -5.24 -12.48 17.03
N ALA A 32 -4.20 -13.02 17.63
CA ALA A 32 -3.54 -14.24 17.18
C ALA A 32 -4.49 -15.45 17.12
N LEU A 33 -5.35 -15.63 18.13
CA LEU A 33 -6.32 -16.72 18.16
C LEU A 33 -7.38 -16.60 17.05
N VAL A 34 -7.91 -15.39 16.83
CA VAL A 34 -8.88 -15.13 15.76
C VAL A 34 -8.25 -15.38 14.40
N VAL A 35 -7.07 -14.83 14.17
CA VAL A 35 -6.33 -14.99 12.91
C VAL A 35 -5.96 -16.46 12.67
N CYS A 36 -5.55 -17.18 13.72
CA CYS A 36 -5.26 -18.61 13.64
C CYS A 36 -6.50 -19.41 13.22
N GLY A 37 -7.66 -19.17 13.87
CA GLY A 37 -8.91 -19.85 13.54
C GLY A 37 -9.35 -19.60 12.10
N LEU A 38 -9.30 -18.34 11.64
CA LEU A 38 -9.66 -17.99 10.26
C LEU A 38 -8.69 -18.59 9.24
N THR A 39 -7.39 -18.54 9.51
CA THR A 39 -6.38 -19.11 8.59
C THR A 39 -6.48 -20.63 8.53
N LEU A 40 -6.73 -21.30 9.66
CA LEU A 40 -6.99 -22.74 9.70
C LEU A 40 -8.26 -23.11 8.91
N PHE A 41 -9.32 -22.34 9.06
CA PHE A 41 -10.56 -22.55 8.30
C PHE A 41 -10.29 -22.47 6.79
N ILE A 42 -9.52 -21.49 6.33
CA ILE A 42 -9.15 -21.38 4.92
C ILE A 42 -8.22 -22.52 4.50
N ALA A 43 -7.26 -22.90 5.34
CA ALA A 43 -6.30 -23.97 5.06
C ALA A 43 -6.95 -25.34 4.91
N LEU A 44 -8.04 -25.60 5.64
CA LEU A 44 -8.82 -26.83 5.56
C LEU A 44 -9.86 -26.80 4.43
N SER A 45 -10.09 -25.64 3.81
CA SER A 45 -11.04 -25.48 2.71
C SER A 45 -10.38 -25.73 1.35
N PRO A 46 -11.15 -26.07 0.28
CA PRO A 46 -10.62 -26.19 -1.07
C PRO A 46 -10.17 -24.86 -1.70
N TRP A 47 -10.25 -23.75 -0.97
CA TRP A 47 -9.91 -22.39 -1.43
C TRP A 47 -8.48 -21.96 -1.07
N TRP A 48 -7.68 -22.84 -0.45
CA TRP A 48 -6.32 -22.52 0.00
C TRP A 48 -5.43 -21.94 -1.11
N ASP A 49 -5.35 -22.58 -2.25
CA ASP A 49 -4.53 -22.13 -3.36
C ASP A 49 -4.97 -20.74 -3.89
N ARG A 50 -6.27 -20.50 -3.92
CA ARG A 50 -6.82 -19.20 -4.34
C ARG A 50 -6.52 -18.11 -3.32
N ALA A 51 -6.59 -18.43 -2.03
CA ALA A 51 -6.22 -17.50 -0.96
C ALA A 51 -4.74 -17.11 -1.05
N LEU A 52 -3.84 -18.05 -1.32
CA LEU A 52 -2.42 -17.77 -1.54
C LEU A 52 -2.19 -16.85 -2.74
N VAL A 53 -2.86 -17.10 -3.87
CA VAL A 53 -2.76 -16.24 -5.06
C VAL A 53 -3.26 -14.83 -4.76
N THR A 54 -4.40 -14.69 -4.06
CA THR A 54 -4.95 -13.38 -3.67
C THR A 54 -4.00 -12.65 -2.72
N THR A 55 -3.44 -13.34 -1.73
CA THR A 55 -2.46 -12.76 -0.79
C THR A 55 -1.20 -12.29 -1.50
N TYR A 56 -0.69 -13.08 -2.45
CA TYR A 56 0.43 -12.68 -3.31
C TYR A 56 0.12 -11.40 -4.09
N MET A 57 -1.02 -11.37 -4.79
CA MET A 57 -1.42 -10.22 -5.59
C MET A 57 -1.62 -8.96 -4.73
N ALA A 58 -2.28 -9.11 -3.58
CA ALA A 58 -2.48 -8.00 -2.64
C ALA A 58 -1.15 -7.49 -2.11
N THR A 59 -0.28 -8.37 -1.61
CA THR A 59 1.02 -7.98 -1.03
C THR A 59 1.91 -7.28 -2.06
N PHE A 60 2.07 -7.88 -3.24
CA PHE A 60 2.87 -7.29 -4.30
C PHE A 60 2.27 -5.99 -4.81
N GLY A 61 0.94 -5.97 -5.02
CA GLY A 61 0.21 -4.78 -5.45
C GLY A 61 0.37 -3.62 -4.47
N VAL A 62 0.21 -3.88 -3.17
CA VAL A 62 0.37 -2.85 -2.12
C VAL A 62 1.80 -2.32 -2.09
N ILE A 63 2.82 -3.18 -2.11
CA ILE A 63 4.22 -2.74 -2.09
C ILE A 63 4.51 -1.81 -3.27
N VAL A 64 4.15 -2.21 -4.49
CA VAL A 64 4.38 -1.40 -5.69
C VAL A 64 3.59 -0.09 -5.63
N SER A 65 2.33 -0.14 -5.21
CA SER A 65 1.48 1.04 -5.07
C SER A 65 2.00 2.02 -4.02
N CYS A 66 2.51 1.51 -2.89
CA CYS A 66 3.13 2.35 -1.86
C CYS A 66 4.38 3.05 -2.40
N ILE A 67 5.24 2.35 -3.15
CA ILE A 67 6.45 2.94 -3.76
C ILE A 67 6.06 4.04 -4.74
N ILE A 68 5.10 3.77 -5.64
CA ILE A 68 4.64 4.76 -6.63
C ILE A 68 3.95 5.93 -5.93
N GLY A 69 2.99 5.65 -5.05
CA GLY A 69 2.20 6.66 -4.36
C GLY A 69 3.06 7.56 -3.47
N PHE A 70 4.03 6.97 -2.76
CA PHE A 70 5.00 7.69 -1.99
C PHE A 70 5.86 8.61 -2.85
N THR A 71 6.37 8.13 -3.97
CA THR A 71 7.20 8.91 -4.89
C THR A 71 6.39 10.06 -5.49
N VAL A 72 5.20 9.78 -6.02
CA VAL A 72 4.32 10.80 -6.63
C VAL A 72 3.85 11.82 -5.58
N GLY A 73 3.42 11.36 -4.41
CA GLY A 73 2.97 12.23 -3.31
C GLY A 73 4.05 13.18 -2.84
N THR A 74 5.27 12.67 -2.66
CA THR A 74 6.44 13.48 -2.26
C THR A 74 6.84 14.52 -3.31
N LEU A 75 6.83 14.14 -4.59
CA LEU A 75 7.13 15.07 -5.69
C LEU A 75 6.07 16.17 -5.79
N CYS A 76 4.81 15.82 -5.68
CA CYS A 76 3.71 16.77 -5.73
C CYS A 76 3.70 17.72 -4.52
N PHE A 77 4.11 17.25 -3.34
CA PHE A 77 4.16 18.06 -2.12
C PHE A 77 5.11 19.26 -2.19
N GLN A 78 6.12 19.22 -3.05
CA GLN A 78 7.10 20.31 -3.20
C GLN A 78 6.48 21.62 -3.74
N ASN A 79 5.30 21.58 -4.38
CA ASN A 79 4.64 22.73 -4.95
C ASN A 79 3.14 22.73 -4.58
N LYS A 80 2.68 23.82 -3.96
CA LYS A 80 1.29 23.99 -3.52
C LYS A 80 0.26 23.77 -4.63
N HIS A 81 0.56 24.20 -5.86
CA HIS A 81 -0.32 23.98 -7.01
C HIS A 81 -0.42 22.51 -7.38
N SER A 82 0.73 21.83 -7.47
CA SER A 82 0.79 20.38 -7.77
C SER A 82 0.11 19.58 -6.68
N THR A 83 0.28 19.95 -5.42
CA THR A 83 -0.35 19.29 -4.27
C THR A 83 -1.88 19.37 -4.36
N ASN A 84 -2.44 20.56 -4.57
CA ASN A 84 -3.88 20.74 -4.66
C ASN A 84 -4.47 20.05 -5.89
N PHE A 85 -3.79 20.14 -7.03
CA PHE A 85 -4.18 19.42 -8.24
C PHE A 85 -4.22 17.90 -8.01
N MET A 86 -3.17 17.35 -7.41
CA MET A 86 -3.08 15.90 -7.16
C MET A 86 -4.13 15.43 -6.16
N LEU A 87 -4.43 16.20 -5.11
CA LEU A 87 -5.50 15.85 -4.17
C LEU A 87 -6.86 15.82 -4.87
N ASN A 88 -7.17 16.81 -5.72
CA ASN A 88 -8.41 16.80 -6.48
C ASN A 88 -8.49 15.59 -7.43
N VAL A 89 -7.37 15.23 -8.07
CA VAL A 89 -7.28 14.01 -8.89
C VAL A 89 -7.56 12.77 -8.03
N CYS A 90 -6.93 12.65 -6.86
CA CYS A 90 -7.18 11.54 -5.95
C CYS A 90 -8.66 11.49 -5.50
N ASP A 91 -9.26 12.64 -5.20
CA ASP A 91 -10.68 12.70 -4.80
C ASP A 91 -11.61 12.19 -5.91
N ILE A 92 -11.39 12.63 -7.15
CA ILE A 92 -12.17 12.17 -8.31
C ILE A 92 -12.00 10.66 -8.48
N PHE A 93 -10.78 10.16 -8.49
CA PHE A 93 -10.53 8.75 -8.72
C PHE A 93 -11.00 7.85 -7.57
N GLN A 94 -11.06 8.33 -6.33
CA GLN A 94 -11.62 7.58 -5.19
C GLN A 94 -13.14 7.48 -5.22
N THR A 95 -13.84 8.30 -5.99
CA THR A 95 -15.29 8.17 -6.16
C THR A 95 -15.68 7.02 -7.09
N PHE A 96 -14.75 6.56 -7.94
CA PHE A 96 -15.03 5.45 -8.86
C PHE A 96 -14.95 4.10 -8.16
N PRO A 97 -15.89 3.19 -8.39
CA PRO A 97 -15.78 1.81 -7.94
C PRO A 97 -14.53 1.12 -8.52
N SER A 98 -13.91 0.25 -7.73
CA SER A 98 -12.65 -0.42 -8.11
C SER A 98 -12.70 -1.20 -9.43
N PHE A 99 -13.85 -1.76 -9.80
CA PHE A 99 -14.01 -2.47 -11.08
C PHE A 99 -13.92 -1.58 -12.32
N VAL A 100 -14.11 -0.25 -12.18
CA VAL A 100 -13.91 0.70 -13.29
C VAL A 100 -12.48 0.69 -13.79
N TYR A 101 -11.51 0.40 -12.92
CA TYR A 101 -10.10 0.25 -13.31
C TYR A 101 -9.82 -1.13 -13.92
N LEU A 102 -10.53 -2.15 -13.44
CA LEU A 102 -10.32 -3.52 -13.87
C LEU A 102 -10.79 -3.76 -15.32
N ILE A 103 -11.95 -3.19 -15.71
CA ILE A 103 -12.53 -3.43 -17.03
C ILE A 103 -11.60 -3.01 -18.18
N PRO A 104 -11.06 -1.76 -18.24
CA PRO A 104 -10.14 -1.36 -19.30
C PRO A 104 -8.86 -2.19 -19.34
N VAL A 105 -8.31 -2.55 -18.16
CA VAL A 105 -7.10 -3.37 -18.07
C VAL A 105 -7.36 -4.78 -18.60
N MET A 106 -8.52 -5.37 -18.29
CA MET A 106 -8.90 -6.70 -18.83
C MET A 106 -9.16 -6.65 -20.35
N MET A 107 -9.68 -5.55 -20.86
CA MET A 107 -9.86 -5.37 -22.31
C MET A 107 -8.53 -5.29 -23.06
N LEU A 108 -7.50 -4.72 -22.45
CA LEU A 108 -6.16 -4.57 -23.06
C LEU A 108 -5.29 -5.82 -22.91
N PHE A 109 -5.32 -6.47 -21.76
CA PHE A 109 -4.40 -7.56 -21.39
C PHE A 109 -5.09 -8.93 -21.24
N GLY A 110 -6.40 -9.00 -21.50
CA GLY A 110 -7.19 -10.21 -21.31
C GLY A 110 -7.52 -10.50 -19.84
N ILE A 111 -8.26 -11.61 -19.62
CA ILE A 111 -8.63 -12.07 -18.26
C ILE A 111 -7.49 -12.89 -17.70
N THR A 112 -6.52 -12.22 -17.07
CA THR A 112 -5.32 -12.84 -16.51
C THR A 112 -5.02 -12.32 -15.11
N ASP A 113 -4.24 -13.09 -14.35
CA ASP A 113 -3.71 -12.65 -13.03
C ASP A 113 -2.94 -11.32 -13.15
N THR A 114 -2.26 -11.10 -14.28
CA THR A 114 -1.50 -9.88 -14.56
C THR A 114 -2.43 -8.67 -14.68
N SER A 115 -3.58 -8.84 -15.34
CA SER A 115 -4.58 -7.77 -15.47
C SER A 115 -5.14 -7.34 -14.12
N VAL A 116 -5.43 -8.32 -13.26
CA VAL A 116 -5.89 -8.07 -11.88
C VAL A 116 -4.82 -7.33 -11.10
N LEU A 117 -3.56 -7.76 -11.19
CA LEU A 117 -2.44 -7.13 -10.48
C LEU A 117 -2.25 -5.67 -10.92
N ILE A 118 -2.29 -5.39 -12.23
CA ILE A 118 -2.19 -4.02 -12.76
C ILE A 118 -3.33 -3.15 -12.23
N ALA A 119 -4.56 -3.66 -12.26
CA ALA A 119 -5.73 -2.92 -11.76
C ALA A 119 -5.62 -2.62 -10.25
N VAL A 120 -5.14 -3.58 -9.46
CA VAL A 120 -4.88 -3.39 -8.02
C VAL A 120 -3.82 -2.31 -7.78
N ILE A 121 -2.71 -2.34 -8.54
CA ILE A 121 -1.65 -1.33 -8.43
C ILE A 121 -2.19 0.07 -8.75
N VAL A 122 -2.90 0.22 -9.87
CA VAL A 122 -3.47 1.51 -10.27
C VAL A 122 -4.42 2.04 -9.19
N TYR A 123 -5.36 1.21 -8.75
CA TYR A 123 -6.33 1.60 -7.72
C TYR A 123 -5.67 1.95 -6.38
N ALA A 124 -4.75 1.12 -5.89
CA ALA A 124 -4.11 1.31 -4.58
C ALA A 124 -3.08 2.47 -4.57
N THR A 125 -2.55 2.87 -5.73
CA THR A 125 -1.66 4.02 -5.84
C THR A 125 -2.37 5.33 -5.47
N ILE A 126 -3.66 5.45 -5.74
CA ILE A 126 -4.42 6.68 -5.49
C ILE A 126 -4.47 7.02 -3.99
N PRO A 127 -4.98 6.14 -3.09
CA PRO A 127 -4.95 6.42 -1.66
C PRO A 127 -3.52 6.51 -1.11
N ALA A 128 -2.57 5.73 -1.61
CA ALA A 128 -1.17 5.83 -1.19
C ALA A 128 -0.57 7.22 -1.46
N THR A 129 -0.84 7.79 -2.65
CA THR A 129 -0.43 9.16 -2.99
C THR A 129 -1.09 10.19 -2.07
N ARG A 130 -2.41 10.06 -1.85
CA ARG A 130 -3.17 10.98 -0.99
C ARG A 130 -2.63 10.98 0.44
N TYR A 131 -2.52 9.80 1.06
CA TYR A 131 -2.03 9.71 2.44
C TYR A 131 -0.58 10.20 2.59
N THR A 132 0.26 10.02 1.58
CA THR A 132 1.61 10.61 1.58
C THR A 132 1.55 12.14 1.62
N ILE A 133 0.70 12.76 0.80
CA ILE A 133 0.55 14.22 0.79
C ILE A 133 -0.03 14.71 2.11
N GLU A 134 -1.08 14.08 2.62
CA GLU A 134 -1.75 14.47 3.87
C GLU A 134 -0.82 14.29 5.08
N GLY A 135 -0.06 13.18 5.14
CA GLY A 135 0.96 12.97 6.15
C GLY A 135 2.03 14.06 6.16
N LEU A 136 2.57 14.41 4.99
CA LEU A 136 3.55 15.50 4.89
C LEU A 136 2.95 16.87 5.25
N ARG A 137 1.66 17.11 4.97
CA ARG A 137 0.95 18.33 5.36
C ARG A 137 0.67 18.44 6.86
N SER A 138 0.63 17.31 7.57
CA SER A 138 0.38 17.31 9.01
C SER A 138 1.57 17.85 9.83
N VAL A 139 2.75 17.95 9.22
CA VAL A 139 3.93 18.52 9.87
C VAL A 139 3.74 20.02 10.10
N PRO A 140 3.90 20.53 11.33
CA PRO A 140 3.71 21.94 11.65
C PRO A 140 4.59 22.87 10.83
N ALA A 141 4.00 23.96 10.30
CA ALA A 141 4.70 24.93 9.46
C ALA A 141 5.95 25.54 10.14
N GLY A 142 5.90 25.75 11.46
CA GLY A 142 7.05 26.27 12.22
C GLY A 142 8.30 25.38 12.15
N LEU A 143 8.14 24.06 11.96
CA LEU A 143 9.27 23.17 11.76
C LEU A 143 9.87 23.29 10.36
N HIS A 144 9.05 23.59 9.36
CA HIS A 144 9.51 23.91 8.02
C HIS A 144 10.39 25.17 8.01
N ASP A 145 9.92 26.22 8.71
CA ASP A 145 10.63 27.50 8.79
C ASP A 145 11.94 27.35 9.55
N ALA A 146 11.91 26.66 10.71
CA ALA A 146 13.11 26.39 11.50
C ALA A 146 14.16 25.56 10.73
N ALA A 147 13.70 24.54 9.99
CA ALA A 147 14.58 23.75 9.13
C ALA A 147 15.21 24.59 8.01
N THR A 148 14.42 25.49 7.41
CA THR A 148 14.91 26.37 6.34
C THR A 148 15.94 27.35 6.88
N MET A 149 15.72 27.93 8.07
CA MET A 149 16.67 28.81 8.75
C MET A 149 17.96 28.11 9.16
N SER A 150 17.90 26.79 9.43
CA SER A 150 19.08 25.98 9.77
C SER A 150 19.92 25.60 8.55
N GLY A 151 19.56 26.04 7.34
CA GLY A 151 20.32 25.80 6.11
C GLY A 151 20.31 24.35 5.62
N VAL A 152 19.38 23.52 6.09
CA VAL A 152 19.22 22.13 5.59
C VAL A 152 18.68 22.12 4.17
N THR A 153 19.21 21.21 3.34
CA THR A 153 18.73 21.04 1.97
C THR A 153 17.30 20.48 1.97
N LYS A 154 16.54 20.69 0.88
CA LYS A 154 15.17 20.14 0.73
C LYS A 154 15.11 18.63 0.98
N PHE A 155 16.11 17.88 0.50
CA PHE A 155 16.19 16.45 0.68
C PHE A 155 16.44 16.05 2.17
N GLN A 156 17.35 16.77 2.84
CA GLN A 156 17.61 16.54 4.26
C GLN A 156 16.38 16.87 5.11
N ARG A 157 15.69 17.97 4.80
CA ARG A 157 14.43 18.33 5.45
C ARG A 157 13.40 17.25 5.30
N LEU A 158 13.17 16.76 4.09
CA LEU A 158 12.21 15.70 3.78
C LEU A 158 12.50 14.43 4.60
N PHE A 159 13.72 13.90 4.51
CA PHE A 159 14.04 12.59 5.10
C PHE A 159 14.37 12.63 6.60
N LYS A 160 14.90 13.74 7.12
CA LYS A 160 15.31 13.84 8.52
C LYS A 160 14.26 14.49 9.43
N ILE A 161 13.35 15.27 8.87
CA ILE A 161 12.37 16.06 9.63
C ILE A 161 10.94 15.68 9.24
N GLU A 162 10.56 15.88 7.98
CA GLU A 162 9.17 15.73 7.55
C GLU A 162 8.70 14.28 7.61
N PHE A 163 9.50 13.34 7.12
CA PHE A 163 9.17 11.92 7.16
C PHE A 163 9.00 11.37 8.57
N PRO A 164 9.97 11.50 9.50
CA PRO A 164 9.82 10.99 10.85
C PRO A 164 8.64 11.59 11.60
N LEU A 165 8.25 12.83 11.29
CA LEU A 165 7.13 13.52 11.93
C LEU A 165 5.78 13.27 11.24
N ALA A 166 5.79 12.93 9.96
CA ALA A 166 4.58 12.57 9.21
C ALA A 166 4.08 11.15 9.52
N PHE A 167 4.94 10.29 10.08
CA PHE A 167 4.56 8.97 10.59
C PHE A 167 4.14 9.10 12.06
N PRO A 168 2.87 8.84 12.38
CA PRO A 168 2.41 8.79 13.76
C PRO A 168 2.93 7.56 14.49
#